data_3b4d6049ad2849100937368345b717a1
#
_entry.id   3b4d6049ad2849100937368345b717a1
#
_cell.length_a   1.000
_cell.length_b   1.000
_cell.length_c   1.000
_cell.angle_alpha   90.00
_cell.angle_beta   90.00
_cell.angle_gamma   90.00
#
_symmetry.space_group_name_H-M   'P 1'
#
loop_
_entity.id
_entity.type
_entity.pdbx_description
1 polymer ?
#
loop_
_entity_poly.entity_id
_entity_poly.type
_entity_poly.pdbx_seq_one_letter_code
_entity_poly.pdbx_strand_id
1 'polypeptide(L)'
;MKNLEEVQQLIDEIKSAELFEGDYGDCISNVDAILSGVEESDRKSVPADYLEFLGSFGFGELDAAFYVDDGPEKYSTICGREYEDYEGIYVIGGNSSDLLYAFDAKNDWQVVEVSSESDEIDVVASNFSDFILEQLKRIKSMIEWRASH
;
A
#
# COMPACT_ATOMS: atom_id res chain seq x y z
N MET A 1 1.16 13.67 7.01
CA MET A 1 1.99 12.45 7.01
C MET A 1 3.29 12.70 7.76
N LYS A 2 3.71 11.75 8.57
CA LYS A 2 4.99 11.83 9.28
C LYS A 2 6.12 11.44 8.34
N ASN A 3 7.29 12.01 8.56
CA ASN A 3 8.52 11.62 7.86
C ASN A 3 8.49 11.82 6.34
N LEU A 4 7.81 12.87 5.87
CA LEU A 4 7.69 13.17 4.43
C LEU A 4 9.05 13.24 3.72
N GLU A 5 10.03 13.90 4.34
CA GLU A 5 11.36 14.04 3.75
C GLU A 5 12.07 12.70 3.62
N GLU A 6 11.96 11.85 4.64
CA GLU A 6 12.56 10.51 4.62
C GLU A 6 11.88 9.63 3.57
N VAL A 7 10.57 9.69 3.46
CA VAL A 7 9.82 8.97 2.44
C VAL A 7 10.24 9.40 1.04
N GLN A 8 10.33 10.71 0.80
CA GLN A 8 10.76 11.25 -0.50
C GLN A 8 12.18 10.79 -0.85
N GLN A 9 13.09 10.85 0.11
CA GLN A 9 14.47 10.42 -0.09
C GLN A 9 14.54 8.93 -0.45
N LEU A 10 13.83 8.08 0.26
CA LEU A 10 13.81 6.64 0.00
C LEU A 10 13.24 6.34 -1.38
N ILE A 11 12.15 6.97 -1.78
CA ILE A 11 11.56 6.79 -3.10
C ILE A 11 12.54 7.21 -4.19
N ASP A 12 13.19 8.36 -4.04
CA ASP A 12 14.16 8.86 -5.01
C ASP A 12 15.35 7.90 -5.14
N GLU A 13 15.84 7.37 -4.04
CA GLU A 13 16.95 6.41 -4.04
C GLU A 13 16.56 5.09 -4.71
N ILE A 14 15.34 4.61 -4.48
CA ILE A 14 14.83 3.39 -5.10
C ILE A 14 14.69 3.59 -6.62
N LYS A 15 14.08 4.69 -7.04
CA LYS A 15 13.86 4.99 -8.47
C LYS A 15 15.13 5.27 -9.23
N SER A 16 16.18 5.72 -8.57
CA SER A 16 17.47 5.98 -9.19
C SER A 16 18.39 4.76 -9.24
N ALA A 17 17.95 3.62 -8.70
CA ALA A 17 18.70 2.38 -8.79
C ALA A 17 18.86 1.95 -10.25
N GLU A 18 20.04 1.43 -10.59
CA GLU A 18 20.39 1.06 -11.98
C GLU A 18 19.42 0.05 -12.60
N LEU A 19 18.90 -0.87 -11.77
CA LEU A 19 18.02 -1.93 -12.23
C LEU A 19 16.53 -1.66 -11.95
N PHE A 20 16.16 -0.40 -11.68
CA PHE A 20 14.77 -0.05 -11.44
C PHE A 20 13.94 -0.24 -12.71
N GLU A 21 12.90 -1.07 -12.63
CA GLU A 21 11.99 -1.38 -13.75
C GLU A 21 10.52 -1.06 -13.44
N GLY A 22 10.22 -0.48 -12.29
CA GLY A 22 8.86 -0.18 -11.88
C GLY A 22 8.25 1.00 -12.61
N ASP A 23 6.93 1.10 -12.59
CA ASP A 23 6.18 2.21 -13.18
C ASP A 23 5.69 3.23 -12.16
N TYR A 24 6.23 3.18 -10.95
CA TYR A 24 5.83 4.01 -9.83
C TYR A 24 6.04 5.50 -10.10
N GLY A 25 5.09 6.30 -9.67
CA GLY A 25 5.24 7.75 -9.67
C GLY A 25 4.06 8.53 -10.25
N ASP A 26 3.04 7.85 -10.77
CA ASP A 26 1.82 8.54 -11.19
C ASP A 26 1.05 8.98 -9.94
N CYS A 27 0.82 10.29 -9.80
CA CYS A 27 0.14 10.84 -8.64
C CYS A 27 -1.36 11.00 -8.91
N ILE A 28 -2.15 10.77 -7.86
CA ILE A 28 -3.60 10.95 -7.91
C ILE A 28 -4.04 11.76 -6.68
N SER A 29 -4.69 12.88 -6.89
CA SER A 29 -5.18 13.76 -5.81
C SER A 29 -6.69 13.94 -5.80
N ASN A 30 -7.40 13.38 -6.78
CA ASN A 30 -8.86 13.41 -6.79
C ASN A 30 -9.40 12.41 -5.77
N VAL A 31 -9.83 12.90 -4.61
CA VAL A 31 -10.30 12.07 -3.50
C VAL A 31 -11.49 11.21 -3.90
N ASP A 32 -12.41 11.73 -4.68
CA ASP A 32 -13.59 10.96 -5.13
C ASP A 32 -13.17 9.78 -5.99
N ALA A 33 -12.19 9.95 -6.86
CA ALA A 33 -11.65 8.87 -7.68
C ALA A 33 -10.92 7.83 -6.84
N ILE A 34 -10.10 8.28 -5.88
CA ILE A 34 -9.38 7.39 -4.96
C ILE A 34 -10.36 6.53 -4.17
N LEU A 35 -11.43 7.12 -3.66
CA LEU A 35 -12.38 6.47 -2.77
C LEU A 35 -13.53 5.77 -3.48
N SER A 36 -13.50 5.66 -4.80
CA SER A 36 -14.58 5.05 -5.56
C SER A 36 -14.85 3.58 -5.18
N GLY A 37 -13.85 2.87 -4.71
CA GLY A 37 -13.98 1.49 -4.23
C GLY A 37 -14.29 1.34 -2.75
N VAL A 38 -14.46 2.46 -2.02
CA VAL A 38 -14.74 2.46 -0.58
C VAL A 38 -16.22 2.73 -0.34
N GLU A 39 -16.84 1.99 0.58
CA GLU A 39 -18.21 2.24 1.00
C GLU A 39 -18.37 3.69 1.45
N GLU A 40 -19.47 4.32 1.07
CA GLU A 40 -19.72 5.72 1.39
C GLU A 40 -19.60 6.02 2.88
N SER A 41 -20.08 5.10 3.73
CA SER A 41 -20.02 5.25 5.19
C SER A 41 -18.59 5.20 5.74
N ASP A 42 -17.65 4.59 5.02
CA ASP A 42 -16.25 4.43 5.44
C ASP A 42 -15.34 5.53 4.92
N ARG A 43 -15.74 6.27 3.91
CA ARG A 43 -14.89 7.26 3.23
C ARG A 43 -14.30 8.32 4.15
N LYS A 44 -15.06 8.74 5.16
CA LYS A 44 -14.60 9.75 6.12
C LYS A 44 -13.49 9.25 7.03
N SER A 45 -13.38 7.95 7.19
CA SER A 45 -12.42 7.32 8.09
C SER A 45 -11.13 6.90 7.40
N VAL A 46 -11.05 7.02 6.08
CA VAL A 46 -9.83 6.68 5.33
C VAL A 46 -8.69 7.57 5.83
N PRO A 47 -7.53 6.98 6.17
CA PRO A 47 -6.42 7.74 6.74
C PRO A 47 -5.95 8.88 5.83
N ALA A 48 -5.81 10.07 6.40
CA ALA A 48 -5.38 11.26 5.66
C ALA A 48 -3.95 11.11 5.13
N ASP A 49 -3.07 10.43 5.88
CA ASP A 49 -1.69 10.20 5.46
C ASP A 49 -1.60 9.34 4.20
N TYR A 50 -2.50 8.37 4.06
CA TYR A 50 -2.59 7.56 2.85
C TYR A 50 -2.99 8.41 1.63
N LEU A 51 -4.01 9.26 1.79
CA LEU A 51 -4.45 10.17 0.72
C LEU A 51 -3.35 11.14 0.32
N GLU A 52 -2.63 11.68 1.30
CA GLU A 52 -1.48 12.56 1.07
C GLU A 52 -0.38 11.84 0.31
N PHE A 53 -0.11 10.58 0.64
CA PHE A 53 0.89 9.77 -0.04
C PHE A 53 0.55 9.62 -1.54
N LEU A 54 -0.69 9.26 -1.87
CA LEU A 54 -1.11 9.11 -3.27
C LEU A 54 -1.02 10.41 -4.06
N GLY A 55 -1.30 11.54 -3.41
CA GLY A 55 -1.25 12.86 -4.04
C GLY A 55 0.16 13.41 -4.21
N SER A 56 1.06 13.09 -3.29
CA SER A 56 2.42 13.64 -3.26
C SER A 56 3.47 12.72 -3.87
N PHE A 57 3.33 11.41 -3.68
CA PHE A 57 4.33 10.42 -4.10
C PHE A 57 3.82 9.46 -5.17
N GLY A 58 2.52 9.18 -5.19
CA GLY A 58 1.89 8.43 -6.26
C GLY A 58 1.67 6.95 -5.98
N PHE A 59 1.39 6.22 -7.06
CA PHE A 59 1.10 4.80 -7.02
C PHE A 59 1.85 4.08 -8.16
N GLY A 60 1.76 2.76 -8.19
CA GLY A 60 2.39 1.92 -9.20
C GLY A 60 3.34 0.90 -8.59
N GLU A 61 4.06 0.20 -9.45
CA GLU A 61 5.04 -0.81 -9.05
C GLU A 61 6.38 -0.16 -8.72
N LEU A 62 6.78 -0.25 -7.46
CA LEU A 62 8.04 0.32 -6.99
C LEU A 62 9.19 -0.68 -7.10
N ASP A 63 8.89 -1.96 -6.91
CA ASP A 63 9.83 -3.08 -7.08
C ASP A 63 8.96 -4.33 -7.25
N ALA A 64 9.54 -5.42 -7.77
CA ALA A 64 8.83 -6.69 -7.87
C ALA A 64 8.26 -7.18 -6.53
N ALA A 65 8.85 -6.72 -5.43
CA ALA A 65 8.42 -7.06 -4.08
C ALA A 65 7.33 -6.14 -3.52
N PHE A 66 6.94 -5.06 -4.22
CA PHE A 66 5.98 -4.12 -3.67
C PHE A 66 5.37 -3.21 -4.74
N TYR A 67 4.05 -3.08 -4.70
CA TYR A 67 3.32 -2.10 -5.50
C TYR A 67 2.23 -1.43 -4.66
N VAL A 68 1.85 -0.22 -5.08
CA VAL A 68 0.78 0.57 -4.46
C VAL A 68 -0.32 0.78 -5.50
N ASP A 69 -1.56 0.47 -5.13
CA ASP A 69 -2.72 0.68 -5.99
C ASP A 69 -3.15 2.16 -6.00
N ASP A 70 -3.95 2.54 -6.98
CA ASP A 70 -4.45 3.90 -7.13
C ASP A 70 -5.62 4.25 -6.17
N GLY A 71 -6.02 3.34 -5.33
CA GLY A 71 -7.05 3.55 -4.32
C GLY A 71 -7.43 2.24 -3.64
N PRO A 72 -8.11 2.33 -2.48
CA PRO A 72 -8.55 1.13 -1.78
C PRO A 72 -9.65 0.40 -2.56
N GLU A 73 -9.59 -0.92 -2.55
CA GLU A 73 -10.61 -1.75 -3.17
C GLU A 73 -11.01 -2.86 -2.20
N LYS A 74 -12.30 -3.14 -2.11
CA LYS A 74 -12.79 -4.20 -1.21
C LYS A 74 -12.16 -5.53 -1.60
N TYR A 75 -11.73 -6.28 -0.59
CA TYR A 75 -11.20 -7.62 -0.81
C TYR A 75 -12.21 -8.52 -1.54
N SER A 76 -13.49 -8.42 -1.20
CA SER A 76 -14.56 -9.18 -1.86
C SER A 76 -14.65 -8.93 -3.36
N THR A 77 -14.37 -7.69 -3.80
CA THR A 77 -14.35 -7.34 -5.23
C THR A 77 -13.18 -8.03 -5.94
N ILE A 78 -12.01 -8.06 -5.30
CA ILE A 78 -10.80 -8.64 -5.86
C ILE A 78 -10.91 -10.15 -5.99
N CYS A 79 -11.35 -10.84 -4.93
CA CYS A 79 -11.45 -12.29 -4.92
C CYS A 79 -12.73 -12.83 -5.57
N GLY A 80 -13.69 -11.96 -5.89
CA GLY A 80 -14.96 -12.35 -6.52
C GLY A 80 -15.97 -13.02 -5.61
N ARG A 81 -15.71 -13.02 -4.30
CA ARG A 81 -16.60 -13.62 -3.29
C ARG A 81 -16.67 -12.75 -2.06
N GLU A 82 -17.84 -12.75 -1.41
CA GLU A 82 -18.01 -12.10 -0.13
C GLU A 82 -17.73 -13.09 1.00
N TYR A 83 -16.81 -12.72 1.86
CA TYR A 83 -16.49 -13.46 3.08
C TYR A 83 -16.71 -12.54 4.26
N GLU A 84 -17.43 -13.03 5.28
CA GLU A 84 -17.71 -12.28 6.48
C GLU A 84 -16.42 -11.83 7.18
N ASP A 85 -15.40 -12.69 7.19
CA ASP A 85 -14.11 -12.40 7.84
C ASP A 85 -13.34 -11.26 7.15
N TYR A 86 -13.64 -10.98 5.90
CA TYR A 86 -12.97 -9.94 5.12
C TYR A 86 -13.81 -8.68 4.93
N GLU A 87 -14.93 -8.58 5.61
CA GLU A 87 -15.74 -7.38 5.59
C GLU A 87 -14.96 -6.23 6.23
N GLY A 88 -14.92 -5.07 5.57
CA GLY A 88 -14.14 -3.93 6.02
C GLY A 88 -12.66 -3.98 5.64
N ILE A 89 -12.23 -4.98 4.89
CA ILE A 89 -10.86 -5.08 4.37
C ILE A 89 -10.78 -4.40 3.00
N TYR A 90 -9.96 -3.34 2.92
CA TYR A 90 -9.74 -2.56 1.71
C TYR A 90 -8.30 -2.70 1.25
N VAL A 91 -8.08 -3.37 0.14
CA VAL A 91 -6.74 -3.63 -0.41
C VAL A 91 -6.15 -2.35 -0.99
N ILE A 92 -4.90 -2.06 -0.65
CA ILE A 92 -4.17 -0.86 -1.08
C ILE A 92 -2.88 -1.14 -1.84
N GLY A 93 -2.49 -2.40 -1.95
CA GLY A 93 -1.28 -2.80 -2.65
C GLY A 93 -0.96 -4.26 -2.40
N GLY A 94 0.26 -4.65 -2.74
CA GLY A 94 0.69 -6.03 -2.53
C GLY A 94 2.10 -6.28 -3.02
N ASN A 95 2.43 -7.55 -3.19
CA ASN A 95 3.72 -7.96 -3.74
C ASN A 95 3.55 -9.08 -4.77
N SER A 96 4.65 -9.52 -5.38
CA SER A 96 4.63 -10.54 -6.42
C SER A 96 4.37 -11.98 -5.91
N SER A 97 4.27 -12.16 -4.59
CA SER A 97 4.06 -13.47 -3.96
C SER A 97 2.61 -13.71 -3.52
N ASP A 98 1.65 -13.07 -4.16
CA ASP A 98 0.21 -13.16 -3.87
C ASP A 98 -0.18 -12.65 -2.49
N LEU A 99 0.68 -11.83 -1.88
CA LEU A 99 0.40 -11.18 -0.61
C LEU A 99 -0.19 -9.80 -0.87
N LEU A 100 -1.32 -9.50 -0.24
CA LEU A 100 -1.99 -8.22 -0.37
C LEU A 100 -1.85 -7.43 0.94
N TYR A 101 -1.68 -6.12 0.81
CA TYR A 101 -1.71 -5.20 1.94
C TYR A 101 -3.03 -4.44 1.91
N ALA A 102 -3.63 -4.26 3.08
CA ALA A 102 -4.97 -3.69 3.18
C ALA A 102 -5.15 -2.88 4.46
N PHE A 103 -6.17 -2.02 4.47
CA PHE A 103 -6.68 -1.42 5.69
C PHE A 103 -7.78 -2.29 6.27
N ASP A 104 -7.81 -2.38 7.60
CA ASP A 104 -8.90 -3.03 8.34
C ASP A 104 -9.79 -1.96 8.95
N ALA A 105 -10.88 -1.61 8.26
CA ALA A 105 -11.79 -0.55 8.69
C ALA A 105 -12.49 -0.84 10.02
N LYS A 106 -12.59 -2.10 10.42
CA LYS A 106 -13.21 -2.51 11.67
C LYS A 106 -12.26 -2.40 12.87
N ASN A 107 -10.96 -2.26 12.63
CA ASN A 107 -9.92 -2.20 13.66
C ASN A 107 -9.03 -0.97 13.45
N ASP A 108 -9.64 0.20 13.52
CA ASP A 108 -8.98 1.52 13.49
C ASP A 108 -8.13 1.77 12.23
N TRP A 109 -8.49 1.14 11.11
CA TRP A 109 -7.77 1.31 9.84
C TRP A 109 -6.29 0.95 9.93
N GLN A 110 -5.95 0.01 10.79
CA GLN A 110 -4.60 -0.54 10.83
C GLN A 110 -4.28 -1.26 9.52
N VAL A 111 -3.01 -1.38 9.20
CA VAL A 111 -2.57 -2.06 7.99
C VAL A 111 -2.36 -3.54 8.27
N VAL A 112 -2.92 -4.37 7.41
CA VAL A 112 -2.86 -5.84 7.55
C VAL A 112 -2.33 -6.48 6.27
N GLU A 113 -1.79 -7.68 6.40
CA GLU A 113 -1.44 -8.57 5.29
C GLU A 113 -2.54 -9.60 5.11
N VAL A 114 -2.92 -9.85 3.86
CA VAL A 114 -3.89 -10.90 3.49
C VAL A 114 -3.25 -11.76 2.43
N SER A 115 -3.16 -13.07 2.69
CA SER A 115 -2.64 -14.03 1.73
C SER A 115 -3.79 -14.75 1.02
N SER A 116 -3.67 -14.95 -0.30
CA SER A 116 -4.64 -15.72 -1.06
C SER A 116 -4.58 -17.23 -0.75
N GLU A 117 -3.49 -17.69 -0.15
CA GLU A 117 -3.27 -19.08 0.20
C GLU A 117 -3.66 -19.43 1.63
N SER A 118 -4.01 -18.43 2.44
CA SER A 118 -4.30 -18.57 3.86
C SER A 118 -5.51 -17.73 4.24
N ASP A 119 -6.29 -18.21 5.20
CA ASP A 119 -7.41 -17.44 5.75
C ASP A 119 -6.96 -16.48 6.86
N GLU A 120 -5.65 -16.34 7.07
CA GLU A 120 -5.11 -15.49 8.12
C GLU A 120 -4.98 -14.04 7.68
N ILE A 121 -5.31 -13.13 8.60
CA ILE A 121 -5.13 -11.68 8.44
C ILE A 121 -4.17 -11.26 9.54
N ASP A 122 -2.98 -10.80 9.16
CA ASP A 122 -1.93 -10.41 10.11
C ASP A 122 -1.75 -8.89 10.13
N VAL A 123 -1.71 -8.30 11.32
CA VAL A 123 -1.45 -6.87 11.48
C VAL A 123 0.03 -6.61 11.25
N VAL A 124 0.34 -5.68 10.32
CA VAL A 124 1.74 -5.33 10.01
C VAL A 124 2.12 -3.93 10.47
N ALA A 125 1.16 -3.04 10.66
CA ALA A 125 1.40 -1.70 11.19
C ALA A 125 0.13 -1.11 11.78
N SER A 126 0.28 -0.20 12.74
CA SER A 126 -0.87 0.47 13.35
C SER A 126 -1.39 1.64 12.52
N ASN A 127 -0.61 2.15 11.57
CA ASN A 127 -1.00 3.24 10.68
C ASN A 127 -0.24 3.17 9.36
N PHE A 128 -0.71 3.94 8.37
CA PHE A 128 -0.13 3.94 7.04
C PHE A 128 1.28 4.53 7.00
N SER A 129 1.52 5.61 7.73
CA SER A 129 2.84 6.28 7.72
C SER A 129 3.96 5.32 8.14
N ASP A 130 3.73 4.57 9.22
CA ASP A 130 4.71 3.59 9.70
C ASP A 130 4.87 2.42 8.73
N PHE A 131 3.75 1.97 8.16
CA PHE A 131 3.76 0.89 7.17
C PHE A 131 4.60 1.25 5.95
N ILE A 132 4.33 2.39 5.32
CA ILE A 132 5.00 2.75 4.07
C ILE A 132 6.49 3.02 4.29
N LEU A 133 6.84 3.66 5.40
CA LEU A 133 8.24 3.91 5.73
C LEU A 133 9.01 2.61 5.90
N GLU A 134 8.45 1.64 6.60
CA GLU A 134 9.07 0.33 6.78
C GLU A 134 9.23 -0.41 5.46
N GLN A 135 8.21 -0.39 4.59
CA GLN A 135 8.28 -1.03 3.28
C GLN A 135 9.35 -0.40 2.40
N LEU A 136 9.45 0.92 2.38
CA LEU A 136 10.47 1.61 1.60
C LEU A 136 11.88 1.30 2.08
N LYS A 137 12.11 1.24 3.38
CA LYS A 137 13.40 0.84 3.95
C LYS A 137 13.77 -0.58 3.57
N ARG A 138 12.80 -1.48 3.60
CA ARG A 138 13.00 -2.88 3.22
C ARG A 138 13.38 -3.01 1.74
N ILE A 139 12.69 -2.30 0.85
CA ILE A 139 12.99 -2.31 -0.58
C ILE A 139 14.38 -1.76 -0.85
N LYS A 140 14.75 -0.65 -0.21
CA LYS A 140 16.08 -0.07 -0.34
C LYS A 140 17.17 -1.05 0.09
N SER A 141 16.97 -1.74 1.21
CA SER A 141 17.90 -2.75 1.69
C SER A 141 18.07 -3.90 0.70
N MET A 142 16.98 -4.34 0.08
CA MET A 142 17.01 -5.38 -0.96
C MET A 142 17.78 -4.94 -2.19
N ILE A 143 17.60 -3.70 -2.63
CA ILE A 143 18.30 -3.14 -3.78
C ILE A 143 19.79 -3.03 -3.51
N GLU A 144 20.18 -2.56 -2.33
CA GLU A 144 21.58 -2.46 -1.92
C GLU A 144 22.24 -3.84 -1.85
N TRP A 145 21.53 -4.82 -1.35
CA TRP A 145 22.01 -6.20 -1.29
C TRP A 145 22.26 -6.76 -2.69
N ARG A 146 21.32 -6.56 -3.62
CA ARG A 146 21.48 -6.99 -5.03
C ARG A 146 22.67 -6.33 -5.70
N ALA A 147 22.89 -5.04 -5.42
CA ALA A 147 24.00 -4.30 -6.02
C ALA A 147 25.36 -4.76 -5.52
N SER A 148 25.44 -5.34 -4.30
CA SER A 148 26.68 -5.82 -3.71
C SER A 148 26.94 -7.32 -3.96
N HIS A 149 26.03 -8.00 -4.61
CA HIS A 149 26.11 -9.40 -4.95
C HIS A 149 25.85 -9.59 -6.45
#